data_798ffc7c7ae8b63269b8aff0a85594b8
#
_entry.id   798ffc7c7ae8b63269b8aff0a85594b8
#
_cell.length_a   1.000
_cell.length_b   1.000
_cell.length_c   1.000
_cell.angle_alpha   90.00
_cell.angle_beta   90.00
_cell.angle_gamma   90.00
#
_symmetry.space_group_name_H-M   'P 1'
#
loop_
_entity.id
_entity.type
_entity.pdbx_description
1 polymer ?
#
loop_
_entity_poly.entity_id
_entity_poly.type
_entity_poly.pdbx_seq_one_letter_code
_entity_poly.pdbx_strand_id
1 'polypeptide(L)'
;LIPAGIVGFAGLVLMYFARSQWFVLAAGIVMLGGGMVISACCNGLIRDYTPAGKAGLFQGIRIVFQVLLPMVTGPYIGAAVIRGTGMTYEDLGTIKQVPTAEIFLAAAAALVLLAIPAALLKRKEAAK
;
A
#
# COMPACT_ATOMS: atom_id res chain seq x y z
N LEU A 1 7.21 11.87 4.70
CA LEU A 1 6.21 10.80 4.67
C LEU A 1 4.84 11.29 4.19
N ILE A 2 4.29 12.39 4.75
CA ILE A 2 2.95 12.92 4.39
C ILE A 2 2.83 13.27 2.90
N PRO A 3 3.72 14.07 2.27
CA PRO A 3 3.59 14.40 0.85
C PRO A 3 3.69 13.15 -0.05
N ALA A 4 4.55 12.20 0.30
CA ALA A 4 4.64 10.94 -0.43
C ALA A 4 3.36 10.10 -0.30
N GLY A 5 2.72 10.12 0.86
CA GLY A 5 1.41 9.51 1.08
C GLY A 5 0.33 10.11 0.19
N ILE A 6 0.30 11.45 0.05
CA ILE A 6 -0.65 12.14 -0.82
C ILE A 6 -0.45 11.76 -2.29
N VAL A 7 0.80 11.69 -2.75
CA VAL A 7 1.12 11.28 -4.13
C VAL A 7 0.70 9.83 -4.39
N GLY A 8 1.01 8.92 -3.46
CA GLY A 8 0.60 7.51 -3.56
C GLY A 8 -0.92 7.35 -3.56
N PHE A 9 -1.63 8.07 -2.69
CA PHE A 9 -3.09 8.08 -2.65
C PHE A 9 -3.69 8.62 -3.96
N ALA A 10 -3.18 9.74 -4.47
CA ALA A 10 -3.61 10.29 -5.74
C ALA A 10 -3.40 9.28 -6.89
N GLY A 11 -2.26 8.58 -6.92
CA GLY A 11 -1.99 7.53 -7.89
C GLY A 11 -3.01 6.37 -7.83
N LEU A 12 -3.38 5.92 -6.63
CA LEU A 12 -4.38 4.87 -6.44
C LEU A 12 -5.79 5.31 -6.91
N VAL A 13 -6.18 6.54 -6.58
CA VAL A 13 -7.46 7.11 -7.03
C VAL A 13 -7.48 7.28 -8.55
N LEU A 14 -6.38 7.75 -9.15
CA LEU A 14 -6.26 7.86 -10.60
C LEU A 14 -6.38 6.48 -11.28
N MET A 15 -5.81 5.44 -10.70
CA MET A 15 -5.96 4.06 -11.21
C MET A 15 -7.41 3.58 -11.19
N TYR A 16 -8.21 3.96 -10.20
CA TYR A 16 -9.63 3.62 -10.18
C TYR A 16 -10.40 4.24 -11.35
N PHE A 17 -10.09 5.49 -11.73
CA PHE A 17 -10.71 6.18 -12.86
C PHE A 17 -10.08 5.86 -14.21
N ALA A 18 -9.00 5.09 -14.24
CA ALA A 18 -8.27 4.80 -15.47
C ALA A 18 -9.09 3.90 -16.42
N ARG A 19 -9.49 4.45 -17.55
CA ARG A 19 -10.23 3.74 -18.61
C ARG A 19 -9.43 3.60 -19.91
N SER A 20 -8.35 4.38 -20.08
CA SER A 20 -7.49 4.37 -21.26
C SER A 20 -6.15 3.73 -20.89
N GLN A 21 -5.59 2.94 -21.82
CA GLN A 21 -4.29 2.27 -21.65
C GLN A 21 -3.16 3.25 -21.29
N TRP A 22 -3.11 4.39 -21.94
CA TRP A 22 -2.10 5.43 -21.66
C TRP A 22 -2.31 6.06 -20.28
N PHE A 23 -3.56 6.24 -19.89
CA PHE A 23 -3.90 6.78 -18.57
C PHE A 23 -3.54 5.80 -17.45
N VAL A 24 -3.75 4.49 -17.67
CA VAL A 24 -3.32 3.42 -16.73
C VAL A 24 -1.81 3.44 -16.54
N LEU A 25 -1.03 3.58 -17.62
CA LEU A 25 0.42 3.67 -17.55
C LEU A 25 0.88 4.88 -16.73
N ALA A 26 0.33 6.05 -17.02
CA ALA A 26 0.68 7.28 -16.29
C ALA A 26 0.30 7.19 -14.80
N ALA A 27 -0.92 6.76 -14.49
CA ALA A 27 -1.39 6.58 -13.12
C ALA A 27 -0.57 5.52 -12.38
N GLY A 28 -0.19 4.42 -13.06
CA GLY A 28 0.66 3.38 -12.51
C GLY A 28 2.05 3.89 -12.13
N ILE A 29 2.67 4.72 -12.96
CA ILE A 29 3.96 5.34 -12.65
C ILE A 29 3.86 6.23 -11.41
N VAL A 30 2.82 7.05 -11.31
CA VAL A 30 2.59 7.91 -10.13
C VAL A 30 2.37 7.08 -8.88
N MET A 31 1.56 6.01 -8.96
CA MET A 31 1.28 5.10 -7.85
C MET A 31 2.55 4.40 -7.36
N LEU A 32 3.33 3.81 -8.28
CA LEU A 32 4.58 3.11 -7.95
C LEU A 32 5.62 4.07 -7.40
N GLY A 33 5.78 5.24 -8.01
CA GLY A 33 6.69 6.28 -7.54
C GLY A 33 6.35 6.74 -6.11
N GLY A 34 5.08 7.02 -5.84
CA GLY A 34 4.60 7.35 -4.50
C GLY A 34 4.88 6.24 -3.48
N GLY A 35 4.61 4.98 -3.86
CA GLY A 35 4.88 3.81 -3.03
C GLY A 35 6.37 3.63 -2.71
N MET A 36 7.24 3.82 -3.69
CA MET A 36 8.70 3.75 -3.48
C MET A 36 9.20 4.83 -2.51
N VAL A 37 8.71 6.06 -2.64
CA VAL A 37 9.09 7.16 -1.73
C VAL A 37 8.59 6.90 -0.33
N ILE A 38 7.35 6.41 -0.15
CA ILE A 38 6.81 6.02 1.17
C ILE A 38 7.70 4.93 1.79
N SER A 39 8.04 3.91 1.02
CA SER A 39 8.89 2.80 1.48
C SER A 39 10.28 3.29 1.89
N ALA A 40 10.90 4.17 1.12
CA ALA A 40 12.19 4.77 1.44
C ALA A 40 12.12 5.60 2.74
N CYS A 41 11.09 6.43 2.91
CA CYS A 41 10.87 7.20 4.13
C CYS A 41 10.67 6.31 5.36
N CYS A 42 9.87 5.25 5.24
CA CYS A 42 9.65 4.30 6.34
C CYS A 42 10.95 3.58 6.72
N ASN A 43 11.75 3.18 5.73
CA ASN A 43 13.04 2.53 5.97
C ASN A 43 14.03 3.47 6.66
N GLY A 44 14.07 4.74 6.28
CA GLY A 44 14.86 5.78 6.95
C GLY A 44 14.45 5.94 8.42
N LEU A 45 13.15 6.10 8.69
CA LEU A 45 12.63 6.21 10.04
C LEU A 45 12.97 5.00 10.90
N ILE A 46 12.79 3.78 10.39
CA ILE A 46 13.13 2.55 11.13
C ILE A 46 14.62 2.56 11.51
N ARG A 47 15.49 2.98 10.60
CA ARG A 47 16.93 3.08 10.85
C ARG A 47 17.25 4.10 11.95
N ASP A 48 16.61 5.28 11.91
CA ASP A 48 16.85 6.35 12.86
C ASP A 48 16.39 6.00 14.29
N TYR A 49 15.30 5.22 14.39
CA TYR A 49 14.75 4.77 15.67
C TYR A 49 15.33 3.42 16.17
N THR A 50 16.21 2.78 15.41
CA THR A 50 16.82 1.50 15.80
C THR A 50 17.97 1.73 16.78
N PRO A 51 17.91 1.22 18.03
CA PRO A 51 18.99 1.36 18.99
C PRO A 51 20.26 0.63 18.55
N ALA A 52 21.42 1.21 18.87
CA ALA A 52 22.70 0.56 18.64
C ALA A 52 22.76 -0.81 19.33
N GLY A 53 23.20 -1.83 18.60
CA GLY A 53 23.32 -3.21 19.12
C GLY A 53 22.04 -4.07 18.99
N LYS A 54 20.89 -3.51 18.58
CA LYS A 54 19.64 -4.26 18.39
C LYS A 54 19.18 -4.33 16.93
N ALA A 55 20.06 -4.02 15.99
CA ALA A 55 19.74 -3.96 14.56
C ALA A 55 19.16 -5.27 14.02
N GLY A 56 19.68 -6.43 14.45
CA GLY A 56 19.17 -7.74 14.01
C GLY A 56 17.74 -8.01 14.45
N LEU A 57 17.38 -7.69 15.71
CA LEU A 57 16.02 -7.85 16.22
C LEU A 57 15.03 -6.96 15.45
N PHE A 58 15.38 -5.68 15.27
CA PHE A 58 14.53 -4.74 14.53
C PHE A 58 14.37 -5.14 13.07
N GLN A 59 15.42 -5.67 12.45
CA GLN A 59 15.34 -6.19 11.08
C GLN A 59 14.41 -7.41 10.99
N GLY A 60 14.46 -8.32 11.96
CA GLY A 60 13.52 -9.46 12.01
C GLY A 60 12.07 -9.01 12.14
N ILE A 61 11.78 -8.10 13.08
CA ILE A 61 10.44 -7.53 13.26
C ILE A 61 9.97 -6.84 11.97
N ARG A 62 10.85 -6.08 11.32
CA ARG A 62 10.55 -5.41 10.05
C ARG A 62 10.12 -6.39 8.96
N ILE A 63 10.84 -7.51 8.80
CA ILE A 63 10.51 -8.53 7.80
C ILE A 63 9.12 -9.09 8.05
N VAL A 64 8.76 -9.37 9.31
CA VAL A 64 7.43 -9.87 9.68
C VAL A 64 6.34 -8.88 9.28
N PHE A 65 6.48 -7.61 9.63
CA PHE A 65 5.44 -6.61 9.37
C PHE A 65 5.42 -6.09 7.93
N GLN A 66 6.57 -6.02 7.25
CA GLN A 66 6.68 -5.45 5.92
C GLN A 66 6.51 -6.49 4.80
N VAL A 67 6.81 -7.76 5.08
CA VAL A 67 6.77 -8.83 4.09
C VAL A 67 5.72 -9.88 4.46
N LEU A 68 5.89 -10.55 5.60
CA LEU A 68 5.05 -11.69 5.95
C LEU A 68 3.58 -11.31 6.12
N LEU A 69 3.30 -10.27 6.89
CA LEU A 69 1.93 -9.86 7.18
C LEU A 69 1.18 -9.39 5.91
N PRO A 70 1.72 -8.49 5.06
CA PRO A 70 1.06 -8.12 3.81
C PRO A 70 0.95 -9.29 2.81
N MET A 71 1.93 -10.19 2.77
CA MET A 71 1.92 -11.35 1.88
C MET A 71 0.80 -12.34 2.25
N VAL A 72 0.48 -12.45 3.54
CA VAL A 72 -0.62 -13.30 4.02
C VAL A 72 -1.96 -12.57 3.88
N THR A 73 -2.07 -11.34 4.38
CA THR A 73 -3.35 -10.62 4.43
C THR A 73 -3.78 -10.04 3.09
N GLY A 74 -2.84 -9.66 2.21
CA GLY A 74 -3.12 -9.05 0.91
C GLY A 74 -4.06 -9.88 0.03
N PRO A 75 -3.76 -11.16 -0.22
CA PRO A 75 -4.63 -12.04 -1.01
C PRO A 75 -6.03 -12.20 -0.43
N TYR A 76 -6.17 -12.26 0.91
CA TYR A 76 -7.48 -12.36 1.56
C TYR A 76 -8.31 -11.09 1.39
N ILE A 77 -7.70 -9.93 1.57
CA ILE A 77 -8.36 -8.63 1.35
C ILE A 77 -8.75 -8.49 -0.13
N GLY A 78 -7.82 -8.80 -1.05
CA GLY A 78 -8.07 -8.77 -2.48
C GLY A 78 -9.23 -9.69 -2.87
N ALA A 79 -9.23 -10.94 -2.39
CA ALA A 79 -10.31 -11.89 -2.64
C ALA A 79 -11.66 -11.42 -2.07
N ALA A 80 -11.67 -10.80 -0.89
CA ALA A 80 -12.90 -10.27 -0.29
C ALA A 80 -13.48 -9.12 -1.13
N VAL A 81 -12.64 -8.21 -1.61
CA VAL A 81 -13.05 -7.08 -2.47
C VAL A 81 -13.61 -7.60 -3.80
N ILE A 82 -12.93 -8.56 -4.44
CA ILE A 82 -13.34 -9.12 -5.72
C ILE A 82 -14.66 -9.90 -5.60
N ARG A 83 -14.86 -10.65 -4.51
CA ARG A 83 -16.11 -11.38 -4.26
C ARG A 83 -17.33 -10.46 -4.19
N GLY A 84 -17.14 -9.24 -3.68
CA GLY A 84 -18.21 -8.25 -3.56
C GLY A 84 -18.76 -7.75 -4.90
N THR A 85 -17.98 -7.87 -6.00
CA THR A 85 -18.38 -7.36 -7.33
C THR A 85 -19.18 -8.34 -8.17
N GLY A 86 -19.18 -9.64 -7.84
CA GLY A 86 -19.94 -10.67 -8.55
C GLY A 86 -19.55 -10.91 -10.02
N MET A 87 -18.51 -10.24 -10.52
CA MET A 87 -18.02 -10.45 -11.88
C MET A 87 -17.13 -11.69 -11.97
N THR A 88 -17.52 -12.63 -12.81
CA THR A 88 -16.80 -13.88 -13.05
C THR A 88 -16.49 -14.05 -14.54
N TYR A 89 -15.40 -14.73 -14.85
CA TYR A 89 -15.08 -15.18 -16.19
C TYR A 89 -14.67 -16.66 -16.16
N GLU A 90 -14.92 -17.35 -17.26
CA GLU A 90 -14.53 -18.74 -17.42
C GLU A 90 -13.13 -18.82 -18.07
N ASP A 91 -12.21 -19.51 -17.40
CA ASP A 91 -10.86 -19.75 -17.90
C ASP A 91 -10.55 -21.25 -17.75
N LEU A 92 -10.35 -21.93 -18.88
CA LEU A 92 -10.03 -23.35 -18.95
C LEU A 92 -11.00 -24.25 -18.14
N GLY A 93 -12.32 -23.95 -18.19
CA GLY A 93 -13.34 -24.71 -17.49
C GLY A 93 -13.46 -24.41 -15.99
N THR A 94 -12.73 -23.41 -15.49
CA THR A 94 -12.84 -22.90 -14.12
C THR A 94 -13.40 -21.49 -14.09
N ILE A 95 -14.38 -21.25 -13.21
CA ILE A 95 -14.95 -19.92 -13.00
C ILE A 95 -14.00 -19.13 -12.10
N LYS A 96 -13.40 -18.09 -12.64
CA LYS A 96 -12.52 -17.17 -11.90
C LYS A 96 -13.20 -15.81 -11.73
N GLN A 97 -12.91 -15.13 -10.63
CA GLN A 97 -13.40 -13.78 -10.38
C GLN A 97 -12.54 -12.76 -11.11
N VAL A 98 -13.18 -11.73 -11.69
CA VAL A 98 -12.48 -10.65 -12.40
C VAL A 98 -11.91 -9.67 -11.38
N PRO A 99 -10.60 -9.38 -11.40
CA PRO A 99 -10.04 -8.29 -10.63
C PRO A 99 -10.63 -6.95 -11.12
N THR A 100 -11.30 -6.24 -10.23
CA THR A 100 -11.94 -4.96 -10.54
C THR A 100 -11.12 -3.78 -10.02
N ALA A 101 -11.38 -2.58 -10.54
CA ALA A 101 -10.73 -1.34 -10.11
C ALA A 101 -10.98 -1.01 -8.63
N GLU A 102 -11.95 -1.65 -7.98
CA GLU A 102 -12.27 -1.48 -6.55
C GLU A 102 -11.12 -1.90 -5.61
N ILE A 103 -10.21 -2.76 -6.10
CA ILE A 103 -8.99 -3.12 -5.37
C ILE A 103 -8.15 -1.87 -5.08
N PHE A 104 -8.09 -0.92 -6.02
CA PHE A 104 -7.34 0.33 -5.83
C PHE A 104 -8.00 1.24 -4.79
N LEU A 105 -9.32 1.23 -4.68
CA LEU A 105 -10.05 1.94 -3.61
C LEU A 105 -9.78 1.32 -2.24
N ALA A 106 -9.77 -0.01 -2.15
CA ALA A 106 -9.41 -0.71 -0.91
C ALA A 106 -7.98 -0.40 -0.48
N ALA A 107 -7.04 -0.36 -1.43
CA ALA A 107 -5.65 0.03 -1.18
C ALA A 107 -5.55 1.51 -0.75
N ALA A 108 -6.33 2.41 -1.37
CA ALA A 108 -6.38 3.82 -0.99
C ALA A 108 -6.92 4.00 0.44
N ALA A 109 -7.96 3.27 0.83
CA ALA A 109 -8.49 3.27 2.19
C ALA A 109 -7.44 2.78 3.21
N ALA A 110 -6.71 1.72 2.89
CA ALA A 110 -5.60 1.23 3.71
C ALA A 110 -4.49 2.28 3.87
N LEU A 111 -4.19 3.04 2.81
CA LEU A 111 -3.20 4.11 2.85
C LEU A 111 -3.64 5.28 3.74
N VAL A 112 -4.93 5.61 3.78
CA VAL A 112 -5.49 6.62 4.69
C VAL A 112 -5.28 6.23 6.15
N LEU A 113 -5.40 4.94 6.49
CA LEU A 113 -5.13 4.46 7.84
C LEU A 113 -3.66 4.69 8.25
N LEU A 114 -2.73 4.71 7.31
CA LEU A 114 -1.32 5.03 7.56
C LEU A 114 -1.12 6.50 8.00
N ALA A 115 -2.02 7.40 7.62
CA ALA A 115 -1.96 8.81 8.01
C ALA A 115 -2.08 9.01 9.53
N ILE A 116 -2.77 8.11 10.23
CA ILE A 116 -2.96 8.17 11.69
C ILE A 116 -1.62 8.06 12.42
N PRO A 117 -0.84 6.96 12.26
CA PRO A 117 0.45 6.84 12.92
C PRO A 117 1.47 7.88 12.42
N ALA A 118 1.40 8.29 11.15
CA ALA A 118 2.27 9.34 10.61
C ALA A 118 2.01 10.71 11.28
N ALA A 119 0.75 11.06 11.54
CA ALA A 119 0.38 12.28 12.26
C ALA A 119 0.82 12.23 13.73
N LEU A 120 0.72 11.07 14.38
CA LEU A 120 1.17 10.88 15.76
C LEU A 120 2.69 11.03 15.89
N LEU A 121 3.46 10.50 14.93
CA LEU A 121 4.91 10.67 14.88
C LEU A 121 5.29 12.14 14.74
N LYS A 122 4.65 12.86 13.82
CA LYS A 122 4.90 14.29 13.62
C LYS A 122 4.63 15.13 14.88
N ARG A 123 3.58 14.78 15.63
CA ARG A 123 3.28 15.46 16.92
C ARG A 123 4.37 15.22 17.96
N LYS A 124 4.93 14.00 18.02
CA LYS A 124 6.04 13.69 18.95
C LYS A 124 7.34 14.40 18.57
N GLU A 125 7.61 14.57 17.29
CA GLU A 125 8.80 15.32 16.84
C GLU A 125 8.68 16.82 17.09
N ALA A 126 7.49 17.39 16.94
CA ALA A 126 7.22 18.80 17.24
C ALA A 126 7.23 19.12 18.73
N ALA A 127 7.14 18.12 19.62
CA ALA A 127 7.16 18.26 21.07
C ALA A 127 8.55 18.07 21.70
N LYS A 128 9.58 17.80 20.87
CA LYS A 128 11.01 17.74 21.26
C LYS A 128 11.73 19.00 20.87
#